data_ee9e79a44dd5fa66fcf92802e354cd38
#
_entry.id   ee9e79a44dd5fa66fcf92802e354cd38
#
_cell.length_a   1.000
_cell.length_b   1.000
_cell.length_c   1.000
_cell.angle_alpha   90.00
_cell.angle_beta   90.00
_cell.angle_gamma   90.00
#
_symmetry.space_group_name_H-M   'P 1'
#
loop_
_entity.id
_entity.type
_entity.pdbx_description
1 polymer ?
#
loop_
_entity_poly.entity_id
_entity_poly.type
_entity_poly.pdbx_seq_one_letter_code
_entity_poly.pdbx_strand_id
1 'polypeptide(L)'
;SDLKLSRYTPLMFERFTDRARRVVVLAQEEARLLNHSYIGTEHILLGLIHEGEGVAAKAMESLGISLEAVRSQVEEIIGQGGSSPSGHIPFTPRAKKVLELSLREALQLGHNYIGTEHILLGLIREGEGVAAQVLVKLGADLSRVRQQVIQLLSGYQGGQAKGEPQGQAGPAASGG
;
A
#
# COMPACT_ATOMS: atom_id res chain seq x y z
N SER A 1 -10.16 15.42 -6.19
CA SER A 1 -10.56 15.08 -7.53
C SER A 1 -9.39 14.55 -8.31
N ASP A 2 -9.66 13.99 -9.45
CA ASP A 2 -8.62 13.46 -10.31
C ASP A 2 -7.66 14.52 -10.79
N LEU A 3 -8.18 15.71 -11.07
CA LEU A 3 -7.34 16.82 -11.50
C LEU A 3 -6.35 17.21 -10.40
N LYS A 4 -6.82 17.24 -9.18
CA LYS A 4 -5.97 17.59 -8.06
C LYS A 4 -4.89 16.56 -7.84
N LEU A 5 -5.23 15.30 -7.93
CA LEU A 5 -4.24 14.24 -7.82
C LEU A 5 -3.26 14.31 -8.98
N SER A 6 -3.74 14.55 -10.19
CA SER A 6 -2.88 14.65 -11.37
C SER A 6 -1.83 15.74 -11.21
N ARG A 7 -2.18 16.83 -10.54
CA ARG A 7 -1.26 17.93 -10.36
C ARG A 7 -0.03 17.52 -9.57
N TYR A 8 -0.21 16.70 -8.55
CA TYR A 8 0.86 16.29 -7.66
C TYR A 8 1.45 14.92 -8.01
N THR A 9 0.73 14.13 -8.76
CA THR A 9 1.10 12.75 -9.04
C THR A 9 2.51 12.59 -9.62
N PRO A 10 2.91 13.38 -10.62
CA PRO A 10 4.25 13.17 -11.17
C PRO A 10 5.36 13.32 -10.12
N LEU A 11 5.27 14.36 -9.30
CA LEU A 11 6.27 14.56 -8.25
C LEU A 11 6.24 13.48 -7.22
N MET A 12 5.05 13.05 -6.83
CA MET A 12 4.88 12.03 -5.83
C MET A 12 5.40 10.69 -6.33
N PHE A 13 5.02 10.31 -7.56
CA PHE A 13 5.42 9.02 -8.10
C PHE A 13 6.90 8.95 -8.41
N GLU A 14 7.57 10.07 -8.62
CA GLU A 14 9.02 10.05 -8.76
C GLU A 14 9.71 9.56 -7.50
N ARG A 15 9.08 9.74 -6.35
CA ARG A 15 9.64 9.29 -5.08
C ARG A 15 9.31 7.84 -4.76
N PHE A 16 8.39 7.25 -5.51
CA PHE A 16 8.02 5.86 -5.26
C PHE A 16 9.16 4.92 -5.59
N THR A 17 9.40 3.96 -4.70
CA THR A 17 10.29 2.85 -5.05
C THR A 17 9.66 2.01 -6.15
N ASP A 18 10.46 1.16 -6.78
CA ASP A 18 9.93 0.25 -7.80
C ASP A 18 8.85 -0.65 -7.21
N ARG A 19 9.04 -1.11 -5.99
CA ARG A 19 8.04 -1.95 -5.34
C ARG A 19 6.76 -1.18 -5.07
N ALA A 20 6.88 0.07 -4.65
CA ALA A 20 5.69 0.90 -4.42
C ALA A 20 4.92 1.15 -5.72
N ARG A 21 5.64 1.38 -6.82
CA ARG A 21 4.98 1.52 -8.12
C ARG A 21 4.26 0.24 -8.51
N ARG A 22 4.90 -0.90 -8.24
CA ARG A 22 4.28 -2.17 -8.53
C ARG A 22 3.00 -2.39 -7.72
N VAL A 23 2.97 -1.91 -6.48
CA VAL A 23 1.76 -2.00 -5.66
C VAL A 23 0.60 -1.29 -6.36
N VAL A 24 0.84 -0.12 -6.93
CA VAL A 24 -0.22 0.62 -7.62
C VAL A 24 -0.74 -0.16 -8.83
N VAL A 25 0.17 -0.74 -9.60
CA VAL A 25 -0.21 -1.57 -10.74
C VAL A 25 -1.02 -2.78 -10.28
N LEU A 26 -0.54 -3.46 -9.23
CA LEU A 26 -1.23 -4.64 -8.72
C LEU A 26 -2.60 -4.29 -8.12
N ALA A 27 -2.71 -3.12 -7.50
CA ALA A 27 -4.00 -2.67 -6.98
C ALA A 27 -5.03 -2.56 -8.11
N GLN A 28 -4.61 -2.01 -9.24
CA GLN A 28 -5.51 -1.92 -10.38
C GLN A 28 -5.89 -3.30 -10.89
N GLU A 29 -4.93 -4.22 -10.94
CA GLU A 29 -5.23 -5.58 -11.38
C GLU A 29 -6.19 -6.30 -10.42
N GLU A 30 -6.03 -6.07 -9.13
CA GLU A 30 -6.95 -6.68 -8.16
C GLU A 30 -8.37 -6.13 -8.34
N ALA A 31 -8.49 -4.84 -8.62
CA ALA A 31 -9.81 -4.27 -8.89
C ALA A 31 -10.43 -4.91 -10.13
N ARG A 32 -9.65 -5.13 -11.19
CA ARG A 32 -10.16 -5.78 -12.38
C ARG A 32 -10.60 -7.20 -12.11
N LEU A 33 -9.82 -7.95 -11.34
CA LEU A 33 -10.17 -9.33 -11.01
C LEU A 33 -11.50 -9.44 -10.29
N LEU A 34 -11.82 -8.43 -9.48
CA LEU A 34 -13.08 -8.41 -8.75
C LEU A 34 -14.19 -7.71 -9.53
N ASN A 35 -13.90 -7.29 -10.76
CA ASN A 35 -14.85 -6.56 -11.60
C ASN A 35 -15.30 -5.26 -10.94
N HIS A 36 -14.41 -4.62 -10.22
CA HIS A 36 -14.69 -3.31 -9.63
C HIS A 36 -14.22 -2.22 -10.57
N SER A 37 -14.98 -1.14 -10.66
CA SER A 37 -14.67 -0.05 -11.57
C SER A 37 -13.94 1.09 -10.90
N TYR A 38 -13.35 0.82 -9.75
CA TYR A 38 -12.60 1.82 -8.98
C TYR A 38 -11.48 1.12 -8.23
N ILE A 39 -10.46 1.88 -7.83
CA ILE A 39 -9.38 1.38 -6.98
C ILE A 39 -9.58 1.99 -5.60
N GLY A 40 -10.04 1.19 -4.66
CA GLY A 40 -10.26 1.61 -3.29
C GLY A 40 -9.10 1.24 -2.39
N THR A 41 -9.22 1.57 -1.11
CA THR A 41 -8.18 1.22 -0.14
C THR A 41 -7.98 -0.28 -0.07
N GLU A 42 -9.05 -1.06 -0.24
CA GLU A 42 -8.97 -2.52 -0.22
C GLU A 42 -8.08 -3.05 -1.34
N HIS A 43 -8.12 -2.42 -2.50
CA HIS A 43 -7.28 -2.85 -3.62
C HIS A 43 -5.83 -2.47 -3.37
N ILE A 44 -5.59 -1.35 -2.72
CA ILE A 44 -4.22 -0.99 -2.34
C ILE A 44 -3.67 -2.01 -1.35
N LEU A 45 -4.48 -2.42 -0.37
CA LEU A 45 -4.05 -3.46 0.57
C LEU A 45 -3.72 -4.75 -0.15
N LEU A 46 -4.58 -5.17 -1.09
CA LEU A 46 -4.31 -6.37 -1.88
C LEU A 46 -3.02 -6.23 -2.67
N GLY A 47 -2.78 -5.05 -3.25
CA GLY A 47 -1.54 -4.81 -3.99
C GLY A 47 -0.31 -4.89 -3.10
N LEU A 48 -0.40 -4.37 -1.88
CA LEU A 48 0.71 -4.42 -0.93
C LEU A 48 1.10 -5.86 -0.60
N ILE A 49 0.11 -6.72 -0.42
CA ILE A 49 0.37 -8.12 -0.10
C ILE A 49 0.83 -8.88 -1.33
N HIS A 50 0.19 -8.61 -2.47
CA HIS A 50 0.49 -9.33 -3.72
C HIS A 50 1.92 -9.06 -4.19
N GLU A 51 2.42 -7.86 -3.96
CA GLU A 51 3.79 -7.54 -4.33
C GLU A 51 4.79 -8.47 -3.63
N GLY A 52 4.57 -8.76 -2.37
CA GLY A 52 5.15 -9.91 -1.69
C GLY A 52 6.53 -9.75 -1.11
N GLU A 53 7.29 -8.73 -1.49
CA GLU A 53 8.70 -8.63 -1.09
C GLU A 53 9.04 -7.38 -0.31
N GLY A 54 8.19 -6.38 -0.32
CA GLY A 54 8.46 -5.15 0.40
C GLY A 54 8.22 -5.27 1.89
N VAL A 55 8.53 -4.20 2.59
CA VAL A 55 8.34 -4.17 4.05
C VAL A 55 6.87 -4.37 4.40
N ALA A 56 5.96 -3.80 3.60
CA ALA A 56 4.53 -3.97 3.87
C ALA A 56 4.11 -5.44 3.80
N ALA A 57 4.57 -6.14 2.76
CA ALA A 57 4.25 -7.56 2.61
C ALA A 57 4.80 -8.37 3.77
N LYS A 58 6.01 -8.03 4.21
CA LYS A 58 6.62 -8.73 5.35
C LYS A 58 5.85 -8.45 6.64
N ALA A 59 5.38 -7.24 6.81
CA ALA A 59 4.56 -6.91 7.98
C ALA A 59 3.27 -7.72 7.98
N MET A 60 2.62 -7.81 6.82
CA MET A 60 1.39 -8.59 6.73
C MET A 60 1.66 -10.07 7.00
N GLU A 61 2.72 -10.59 6.43
CA GLU A 61 3.07 -12.00 6.64
C GLU A 61 3.31 -12.28 8.12
N SER A 62 4.05 -11.41 8.79
CA SER A 62 4.35 -11.62 10.20
C SER A 62 3.12 -11.53 11.08
N LEU A 63 2.08 -10.85 10.63
CA LEU A 63 0.82 -10.76 11.36
C LEU A 63 -0.18 -11.84 10.93
N GLY A 64 0.22 -12.72 10.02
CA GLY A 64 -0.65 -13.80 9.58
C GLY A 64 -1.74 -13.37 8.62
N ILE A 65 -1.57 -12.24 7.95
CA ILE A 65 -2.56 -11.71 7.01
C ILE A 65 -2.18 -12.16 5.61
N SER A 66 -2.98 -13.05 5.01
CA SER A 66 -2.69 -13.60 3.70
C SER A 66 -3.50 -12.90 2.61
N LEU A 67 -3.01 -13.02 1.38
CA LEU A 67 -3.70 -12.47 0.22
C LEU A 67 -5.10 -13.08 0.09
N GLU A 68 -5.20 -14.39 0.25
CA GLU A 68 -6.48 -15.08 0.12
C GLU A 68 -7.48 -14.63 1.18
N ALA A 69 -7.02 -14.44 2.41
CA ALA A 69 -7.89 -14.01 3.48
C ALA A 69 -8.43 -12.61 3.20
N VAL A 70 -7.58 -11.71 2.71
CA VAL A 70 -8.02 -10.36 2.39
C VAL A 70 -8.99 -10.38 1.21
N ARG A 71 -8.68 -11.15 0.16
CA ARG A 71 -9.61 -11.25 -0.97
C ARG A 71 -10.98 -11.76 -0.54
N SER A 72 -10.99 -12.76 0.32
CA SER A 72 -12.24 -13.32 0.81
C SER A 72 -13.05 -12.28 1.56
N GLN A 73 -12.38 -11.50 2.41
CA GLN A 73 -13.07 -10.45 3.16
C GLN A 73 -13.58 -9.34 2.27
N VAL A 74 -12.80 -8.96 1.25
CA VAL A 74 -13.24 -7.93 0.32
C VAL A 74 -14.48 -8.40 -0.43
N GLU A 75 -14.47 -9.64 -0.90
CA GLU A 75 -15.64 -10.18 -1.58
C GLU A 75 -16.86 -10.22 -0.65
N GLU A 76 -16.65 -10.52 0.61
CA GLU A 76 -17.75 -10.59 1.57
C GLU A 76 -18.33 -9.19 1.84
N ILE A 77 -17.47 -8.19 1.95
CA ILE A 77 -17.90 -6.84 2.30
C ILE A 77 -18.48 -6.09 1.09
N ILE A 78 -17.76 -6.15 -0.03
CA ILE A 78 -18.09 -5.35 -1.22
C ILE A 78 -18.82 -6.18 -2.27
N GLY A 79 -18.46 -7.45 -2.39
CA GLY A 79 -18.97 -8.28 -3.45
C GLY A 79 -18.15 -8.14 -4.71
N GLN A 80 -18.59 -8.84 -5.74
CA GLN A 80 -17.92 -8.83 -7.04
C GLN A 80 -18.82 -8.10 -8.02
N GLY A 81 -18.21 -7.30 -8.91
CA GLY A 81 -18.97 -6.59 -9.91
C GLY A 81 -19.47 -7.50 -11.01
N GLY A 82 -20.37 -6.95 -11.83
CA GLY A 82 -21.01 -7.75 -12.88
C GLY A 82 -20.16 -7.98 -14.10
N SER A 83 -19.25 -7.07 -14.41
CA SER A 83 -18.40 -7.22 -15.58
C SER A 83 -17.08 -6.53 -15.34
N SER A 84 -16.06 -7.02 -16.04
CA SER A 84 -14.71 -6.44 -15.91
C SER A 84 -14.69 -5.06 -16.54
N PRO A 85 -14.17 -4.06 -15.83
CA PRO A 85 -14.07 -2.73 -16.40
C PRO A 85 -13.00 -2.71 -17.48
N SER A 86 -13.18 -1.81 -18.44
CA SER A 86 -12.19 -1.62 -19.50
C SER A 86 -11.59 -0.23 -19.34
N GLY A 87 -10.35 -0.10 -19.81
CA GLY A 87 -9.68 1.17 -19.78
C GLY A 87 -9.16 1.54 -18.40
N HIS A 88 -9.08 2.82 -18.18
CA HIS A 88 -8.52 3.36 -16.95
C HIS A 88 -9.51 3.22 -15.79
N ILE A 89 -9.00 2.76 -14.65
CA ILE A 89 -9.82 2.62 -13.45
C ILE A 89 -9.38 3.70 -12.46
N PRO A 90 -10.30 4.58 -12.02
CA PRO A 90 -9.92 5.67 -11.12
C PRO A 90 -9.77 5.23 -9.68
N PHE A 91 -8.98 5.97 -8.94
CA PHE A 91 -8.90 5.81 -7.49
C PHE A 91 -10.11 6.44 -6.82
N THR A 92 -10.58 5.81 -5.74
CA THR A 92 -11.57 6.46 -4.88
C THR A 92 -10.94 7.63 -4.14
N PRO A 93 -11.76 8.55 -3.60
CA PRO A 93 -11.21 9.64 -2.79
C PRO A 93 -10.38 9.14 -1.59
N ARG A 94 -10.81 8.07 -0.92
CA ARG A 94 -10.04 7.53 0.19
C ARG A 94 -8.71 6.95 -0.27
N ALA A 95 -8.70 6.27 -1.42
CA ALA A 95 -7.46 5.73 -1.95
C ALA A 95 -6.48 6.84 -2.31
N LYS A 96 -7.00 7.93 -2.90
CA LYS A 96 -6.16 9.09 -3.15
C LYS A 96 -5.58 9.64 -1.85
N LYS A 97 -6.38 9.68 -0.81
CA LYS A 97 -5.92 10.17 0.48
C LYS A 97 -4.82 9.29 1.04
N VAL A 98 -4.94 7.97 0.88
CA VAL A 98 -3.89 7.05 1.32
C VAL A 98 -2.57 7.39 0.64
N LEU A 99 -2.60 7.63 -0.68
CA LEU A 99 -1.37 7.96 -1.39
C LEU A 99 -0.79 9.30 -0.94
N GLU A 100 -1.64 10.29 -0.68
CA GLU A 100 -1.17 11.56 -0.13
C GLU A 100 -0.54 11.36 1.24
N LEU A 101 -1.19 10.56 2.09
CA LEU A 101 -0.69 10.31 3.42
C LEU A 101 0.62 9.52 3.40
N SER A 102 0.82 8.67 2.38
CA SER A 102 2.07 7.92 2.29
C SER A 102 3.27 8.86 2.12
N LEU A 103 3.11 9.93 1.36
CA LEU A 103 4.16 10.93 1.25
C LEU A 103 4.42 11.57 2.61
N ARG A 104 3.36 11.93 3.31
CA ARG A 104 3.49 12.55 4.63
C ARG A 104 4.17 11.63 5.62
N GLU A 105 3.81 10.33 5.60
CA GLU A 105 4.45 9.36 6.49
C GLU A 105 5.95 9.24 6.18
N ALA A 106 6.31 9.22 4.91
CA ALA A 106 7.72 9.15 4.53
C ALA A 106 8.48 10.35 5.06
N LEU A 107 7.92 11.55 4.85
CA LEU A 107 8.60 12.77 5.30
C LEU A 107 8.74 12.82 6.82
N GLN A 108 7.74 12.35 7.55
CA GLN A 108 7.81 12.31 9.01
C GLN A 108 8.90 11.37 9.51
N LEU A 109 9.19 10.33 8.75
CA LEU A 109 10.27 9.40 9.10
C LEU A 109 11.62 9.86 8.58
N GLY A 110 11.67 11.01 7.92
CA GLY A 110 12.93 11.53 7.38
C GLY A 110 13.36 10.86 6.10
N HIS A 111 12.44 10.22 5.39
CA HIS A 111 12.76 9.53 4.16
C HIS A 111 12.40 10.38 2.95
N ASN A 112 13.25 10.34 1.93
CA ASN A 112 12.96 11.06 0.69
C ASN A 112 12.40 10.14 -0.40
N TYR A 113 12.05 8.92 -0.06
CA TYR A 113 11.44 7.95 -0.94
C TYR A 113 10.12 7.49 -0.34
N ILE A 114 9.24 6.93 -1.18
CA ILE A 114 7.98 6.36 -0.72
C ILE A 114 8.00 4.87 -1.08
N GLY A 115 8.18 4.04 -0.06
CA GLY A 115 8.19 2.60 -0.23
C GLY A 115 6.85 1.99 0.14
N THR A 116 6.77 0.67 0.06
CA THR A 116 5.54 -0.02 0.42
C THR A 116 5.19 0.23 1.89
N GLU A 117 6.20 0.37 2.75
CA GLU A 117 5.97 0.66 4.16
C GLU A 117 5.22 1.98 4.35
N HIS A 118 5.54 2.98 3.53
CA HIS A 118 4.87 4.27 3.65
C HIS A 118 3.45 4.21 3.13
N ILE A 119 3.21 3.42 2.08
CA ILE A 119 1.84 3.24 1.60
C ILE A 119 1.01 2.55 2.67
N LEU A 120 1.54 1.52 3.32
CA LEU A 120 0.83 0.85 4.39
C LEU A 120 0.57 1.79 5.57
N LEU A 121 1.57 2.59 5.96
CA LEU A 121 1.38 3.56 7.04
C LEU A 121 0.33 4.60 6.66
N GLY A 122 0.29 5.03 5.40
CA GLY A 122 -0.75 5.95 4.94
C GLY A 122 -2.13 5.31 4.99
N LEU A 123 -2.21 4.04 4.64
CA LEU A 123 -3.47 3.31 4.70
C LEU A 123 -3.99 3.22 6.13
N ILE A 124 -3.09 2.96 7.08
CA ILE A 124 -3.46 2.89 8.48
C ILE A 124 -3.84 4.27 9.01
N ARG A 125 -3.13 5.29 8.58
CA ARG A 125 -3.41 6.66 9.01
C ARG A 125 -4.79 7.11 8.55
N GLU A 126 -5.17 6.76 7.33
CA GLU A 126 -6.50 7.06 6.83
C GLU A 126 -7.55 6.33 7.67
N GLY A 127 -7.36 5.05 7.88
CA GLY A 127 -7.99 4.28 8.95
C GLY A 127 -9.47 4.01 8.87
N GLU A 128 -10.18 4.49 7.84
CA GLU A 128 -11.63 4.38 7.80
C GLU A 128 -12.19 3.67 6.57
N GLY A 129 -11.31 3.27 5.65
CA GLY A 129 -11.77 2.60 4.44
C GLY A 129 -12.01 1.11 4.63
N VAL A 130 -12.35 0.46 3.54
CA VAL A 130 -12.59 -0.98 3.56
C VAL A 130 -11.34 -1.74 4.00
N ALA A 131 -10.16 -1.28 3.60
CA ALA A 131 -8.93 -1.95 4.02
C ALA A 131 -8.80 -2.01 5.53
N ALA A 132 -9.11 -0.90 6.21
CA ALA A 132 -9.03 -0.87 7.66
C ALA A 132 -10.02 -1.84 8.29
N GLN A 133 -11.24 -1.89 7.73
CA GLN A 133 -12.23 -2.84 8.20
C GLN A 133 -11.76 -4.28 8.06
N VAL A 134 -11.15 -4.59 6.93
CA VAL A 134 -10.64 -5.93 6.67
C VAL A 134 -9.56 -6.29 7.67
N LEU A 135 -8.61 -5.41 7.90
CA LEU A 135 -7.52 -5.68 8.84
C LEU A 135 -8.05 -5.96 10.23
N VAL A 136 -9.00 -5.14 10.68
CA VAL A 136 -9.59 -5.34 12.01
C VAL A 136 -10.33 -6.68 12.07
N LYS A 137 -11.09 -7.01 11.03
CA LYS A 137 -11.81 -8.27 10.99
C LYS A 137 -10.87 -9.48 11.01
N LEU A 138 -9.69 -9.34 10.45
CA LEU A 138 -8.70 -10.41 10.44
C LEU A 138 -7.84 -10.42 11.71
N GLY A 139 -8.16 -9.58 12.67
CA GLY A 139 -7.51 -9.62 13.98
C GLY A 139 -6.27 -8.74 14.09
N ALA A 140 -6.00 -7.92 13.10
CA ALA A 140 -4.86 -7.02 13.14
C ALA A 140 -5.36 -5.60 13.30
N ASP A 141 -5.38 -5.10 14.54
CA ASP A 141 -5.77 -3.71 14.71
C ASP A 141 -4.69 -2.80 14.13
N LEU A 142 -5.09 -1.56 13.83
CA LEU A 142 -4.26 -0.68 13.05
C LEU A 142 -2.99 -0.26 13.79
N SER A 143 -3.07 -0.08 15.10
CA SER A 143 -1.86 0.28 15.85
C SER A 143 -0.86 -0.86 15.86
N ARG A 144 -1.34 -2.09 15.88
CA ARG A 144 -0.45 -3.24 15.82
C ARG A 144 0.25 -3.35 14.49
N VAL A 145 -0.47 -3.07 13.41
CA VAL A 145 0.14 -3.05 12.08
C VAL A 145 1.23 -1.99 12.03
N ARG A 146 0.94 -0.80 12.56
CA ARG A 146 1.91 0.28 12.58
C ARG A 146 3.16 -0.11 13.36
N GLN A 147 2.97 -0.71 14.52
CA GLN A 147 4.11 -1.14 15.34
C GLN A 147 4.96 -2.16 14.62
N GLN A 148 4.33 -3.08 13.89
CA GLN A 148 5.07 -4.09 13.15
C GLN A 148 5.92 -3.46 12.05
N VAL A 149 5.38 -2.48 11.34
CA VAL A 149 6.14 -1.78 10.31
C VAL A 149 7.34 -1.09 10.93
N ILE A 150 7.11 -0.33 12.00
CA ILE A 150 8.19 0.41 12.66
C ILE A 150 9.26 -0.55 13.18
N GLN A 151 8.84 -1.67 13.72
CA GLN A 151 9.79 -2.66 14.23
C GLN A 151 10.65 -3.23 13.12
N LEU A 152 10.06 -3.54 11.97
CA LEU A 152 10.82 -4.04 10.84
C LEU A 152 11.84 -3.01 10.35
N LEU A 153 11.42 -1.75 10.28
CA LEU A 153 12.33 -0.69 9.85
C LEU A 153 13.48 -0.51 10.85
N SER A 154 13.17 -0.55 12.14
CA SER A 154 14.21 -0.42 13.16
C SER A 154 15.19 -1.59 13.14
N GLY A 155 14.68 -2.79 12.96
CA GLY A 155 15.53 -3.96 12.87
C GLY A 155 16.46 -3.88 11.67
N TYR A 156 15.95 -3.44 10.55
CA TYR A 156 16.79 -3.28 9.36
C TYR A 156 17.83 -2.19 9.55
N GLN A 157 17.49 -1.12 10.24
CA GLN A 157 18.45 -0.07 10.52
C GLN A 157 19.63 -0.56 11.33
N GLY A 158 19.35 -1.39 12.31
CA GLY A 158 20.43 -1.95 13.12
C GLY A 158 21.32 -2.86 12.31
N GLY A 159 20.76 -3.47 11.27
CA GLY A 159 21.55 -4.33 10.41
C GLY A 159 22.08 -3.59 9.22
N GLN A 160 21.30 -3.50 8.20
CA GLN A 160 21.79 -3.06 6.91
C GLN A 160 20.79 -2.20 6.18
N ALA A 161 19.60 -2.70 6.03
CA ALA A 161 18.60 -2.04 5.23
C ALA A 161 17.99 -0.91 6.00
N LYS A 162 17.50 0.07 5.28
CA LYS A 162 16.88 1.24 5.88
C LYS A 162 15.53 1.48 5.28
N GLY A 163 14.88 0.42 4.90
CA GLY A 163 13.64 0.51 4.17
C GLY A 163 13.89 0.00 2.78
N GLU A 164 13.02 0.32 1.88
CA GLU A 164 13.12 -0.19 0.52
C GLU A 164 14.05 0.67 -0.31
N PRO A 165 14.75 0.07 -1.26
CA PRO A 165 15.57 0.87 -2.15
C PRO A 165 14.71 1.74 -3.04
N GLN A 166 15.23 2.92 -3.34
CA GLN A 166 14.59 3.78 -4.33
C GLN A 166 14.78 3.16 -5.70
N GLY A 167 13.78 3.33 -6.56
CA GLY A 167 13.81 2.70 -7.85
C GLY A 167 15.11 2.92 -8.59
N GLN A 168 15.31 4.12 -9.08
CA GLN A 168 16.48 4.41 -9.89
C GLN A 168 17.75 4.52 -9.07
N ALA A 169 17.65 4.65 -7.78
CA ALA A 169 18.79 4.85 -6.92
C ALA A 169 19.14 3.58 -6.16
N GLY A 170 18.79 2.46 -6.69
CA GLY A 170 19.01 1.20 -6.00
C GLY A 170 20.37 1.01 -5.41
N PRO A 171 21.42 1.29 -6.11
CA PRO A 171 22.75 1.01 -5.56
C PRO A 171 23.02 1.74 -4.26
N ALA A 172 22.55 2.95 -4.16
CA ALA A 172 22.79 3.73 -2.96
C ALA A 172 22.14 3.12 -1.75
N ALA A 173 21.02 2.50 -1.96
CA ALA A 173 20.26 1.96 -0.84
C ALA A 173 20.87 0.70 -0.31
N SER A 174 21.78 0.15 -1.04
CA SER A 174 22.32 -1.13 -0.66
C SER A 174 23.22 -1.02 0.52
N GLY A 175 23.32 0.05 1.13
CA GLY A 175 24.18 0.14 2.27
C GLY A 175 24.34 -1.16 3.01
N GLY A 176 23.82 -2.13 2.55
CA GLY A 176 23.97 -3.41 3.22
C GLY A 176 24.49 -4.45 2.32
#